data_de2ef502b5d075fb1fb6724c36ccd6dc
#
_entry.id   de2ef502b5d075fb1fb6724c36ccd6dc
#
_cell.length_a   1.000
_cell.length_b   1.000
_cell.length_c   1.000
_cell.angle_alpha   90.00
_cell.angle_beta   90.00
_cell.angle_gamma   90.00
#
_symmetry.space_group_name_H-M   'P 1'
#
loop_
_entity.id
_entity.type
_entity.pdbx_description
1 polymer ?
#
loop_
_entity_poly.entity_id
_entity_poly.type
_entity_poly.pdbx_seq_one_letter_code
_entity_poly.pdbx_strand_id
1 'polypeptide(L)'
;EEIAAFVDAHTGFGTVPKNVALNCVLATRGHDISRDLHHEFLDDGDRLSAFESTAAAMRSAISFLQQHAGVPHYDFLPYPNLLVVLTRISRYFATELSNNPRAVDRLRVWFWRAASRPQSATTAEARKLLGSIEEHSLSSTLQSLLDSPFELRALSVAPMRKGTAASKILSCLYWMHDPLSSTTGEPVTVDQLASMEGSHLTQVLPRTKLPSSFSSSFARFLLDPSLDGVDLRDWQIEAPSHSYLESHFFDPATVGVGDVAELLRQRSDLMQKYFDGKLAKLTLVTPNGKGAIEPELLELPEADE
;
A
#
# COMPACT_ATOMS: atom_id res chain seq x y z
N GLU A 1 -17.06 1.12 16.76
CA GLU A 1 -17.57 0.09 15.82
C GLU A 1 -18.36 0.72 14.67
N GLU A 2 -19.32 1.61 14.91
CA GLU A 2 -20.16 2.24 13.88
C GLU A 2 -19.36 2.97 12.79
N ILE A 3 -18.35 3.79 13.15
CA ILE A 3 -17.50 4.48 12.16
C ILE A 3 -16.74 3.50 11.29
N ALA A 4 -16.14 2.47 11.88
CA ALA A 4 -15.34 1.49 11.13
C ALA A 4 -16.23 0.68 10.17
N ALA A 5 -17.40 0.23 10.62
CA ALA A 5 -18.36 -0.48 9.78
C ALA A 5 -18.93 0.41 8.68
N PHE A 6 -19.24 1.68 8.99
CA PHE A 6 -19.72 2.65 8.00
C PHE A 6 -18.68 2.93 6.92
N VAL A 7 -17.43 3.10 7.32
CA VAL A 7 -16.33 3.36 6.38
C VAL A 7 -16.08 2.16 5.48
N ASP A 8 -16.04 0.94 6.05
CA ASP A 8 -15.85 -0.30 5.29
C ASP A 8 -16.96 -0.50 4.26
N ALA A 9 -18.22 -0.39 4.66
CA ALA A 9 -19.38 -0.53 3.78
C ALA A 9 -19.39 0.46 2.59
N HIS A 10 -18.74 1.62 2.72
CA HIS A 10 -18.73 2.66 1.69
C HIS A 10 -17.43 2.72 0.86
N THR A 11 -16.38 2.00 1.26
CA THR A 11 -15.06 2.10 0.61
C THR A 11 -14.51 0.77 0.13
N GLY A 12 -15.00 -0.35 0.65
CA GLY A 12 -14.41 -1.68 0.41
C GLY A 12 -12.95 -1.78 0.90
N PHE A 13 -12.52 -0.86 1.78
CA PHE A 13 -11.12 -0.82 2.25
C PHE A 13 -10.80 -1.91 3.28
N GLY A 14 -11.82 -2.62 3.76
CA GLY A 14 -11.71 -3.61 4.82
C GLY A 14 -11.87 -3.01 6.22
N THR A 15 -11.98 -3.86 7.20
CA THR A 15 -12.30 -3.47 8.58
C THR A 15 -11.14 -2.72 9.26
N VAL A 16 -11.35 -1.44 9.53
CA VAL A 16 -10.41 -0.63 10.31
C VAL A 16 -10.56 -0.98 11.80
N PRO A 17 -9.50 -1.36 12.53
CA PRO A 17 -9.57 -1.68 13.94
C PRO A 17 -10.12 -0.52 14.80
N LYS A 18 -10.88 -0.86 15.84
CA LYS A 18 -11.55 0.12 16.72
C LYS A 18 -10.59 1.18 17.30
N ASN A 19 -9.42 0.76 17.76
CA ASN A 19 -8.41 1.67 18.30
C ASN A 19 -7.89 2.66 17.25
N VAL A 20 -7.77 2.24 15.99
CA VAL A 20 -7.36 3.14 14.88
C VAL A 20 -8.46 4.14 14.57
N ALA A 21 -9.72 3.69 14.51
CA ALA A 21 -10.87 4.57 14.31
C ALA A 21 -11.00 5.61 15.45
N LEU A 22 -10.77 5.20 16.71
CA LEU A 22 -10.74 6.10 17.86
C LEU A 22 -9.61 7.14 17.74
N ASN A 23 -8.42 6.71 17.33
CA ASN A 23 -7.31 7.63 17.09
C ASN A 23 -7.63 8.63 15.96
N CYS A 24 -8.38 8.23 14.93
CA CYS A 24 -8.87 9.14 13.89
C CYS A 24 -9.82 10.20 14.46
N VAL A 25 -10.74 9.82 15.37
CA VAL A 25 -11.62 10.79 16.05
C VAL A 25 -10.82 11.81 16.84
N LEU A 26 -9.85 11.36 17.65
CA LEU A 26 -8.98 12.25 18.42
C LEU A 26 -8.16 13.17 17.52
N ALA A 27 -7.60 12.62 16.45
CA ALA A 27 -6.81 13.40 15.50
C ALA A 27 -7.62 14.48 14.79
N THR A 28 -8.87 14.21 14.40
CA THR A 28 -9.74 15.20 13.72
C THR A 28 -10.20 16.33 14.66
N ARG A 29 -10.20 16.09 15.96
CA ARG A 29 -10.48 17.12 16.97
C ARG A 29 -9.25 17.95 17.36
N GLY A 30 -8.09 17.63 16.84
CA GLY A 30 -6.84 18.30 17.19
C GLY A 30 -6.22 17.87 18.52
N HIS A 31 -6.73 16.81 19.12
CA HIS A 31 -6.30 16.31 20.42
C HIS A 31 -5.15 15.31 20.31
N ASP A 32 -4.47 15.08 21.43
CA ASP A 32 -3.45 14.05 21.53
C ASP A 32 -4.11 12.66 21.46
N ILE A 33 -3.69 11.86 20.49
CA ILE A 33 -4.22 10.50 20.26
C ILE A 33 -3.92 9.51 21.40
N SER A 34 -3.19 9.91 22.43
CA SER A 34 -2.99 9.12 23.65
C SER A 34 -4.02 9.40 24.76
N ARG A 35 -4.93 10.35 24.55
CA ARG A 35 -5.95 10.71 25.54
C ARG A 35 -7.09 9.72 25.56
N ASP A 36 -7.80 9.71 26.70
CA ASP A 36 -9.03 8.95 26.85
C ASP A 36 -10.20 9.66 26.15
N LEU A 37 -10.76 9.01 25.16
CA LEU A 37 -11.86 9.54 24.36
C LEU A 37 -13.13 9.82 25.19
N HIS A 38 -13.36 9.10 26.29
CA HIS A 38 -14.59 9.22 27.10
C HIS A 38 -14.79 10.61 27.70
N HIS A 39 -13.73 11.39 27.86
CA HIS A 39 -13.78 12.75 28.43
C HIS A 39 -13.69 13.85 27.38
N GLU A 40 -13.70 13.52 26.09
CA GLU A 40 -13.43 14.46 25.02
C GLU A 40 -14.71 15.02 24.36
N PHE A 41 -15.91 14.56 24.78
CA PHE A 41 -17.17 15.04 24.23
C PHE A 41 -17.92 15.86 25.28
N LEU A 42 -18.49 16.99 24.81
CA LEU A 42 -19.32 17.87 25.66
C LEU A 42 -20.68 17.24 25.95
N ASP A 43 -21.27 16.64 24.94
CA ASP A 43 -22.58 15.99 24.96
C ASP A 43 -22.71 14.97 23.81
N ASP A 44 -23.89 14.35 23.72
CA ASP A 44 -24.19 13.37 22.64
C ASP A 44 -24.24 14.01 21.25
N GLY A 45 -24.62 15.27 21.13
CA GLY A 45 -24.64 16.02 19.87
C GLY A 45 -23.24 16.28 19.35
N ASP A 46 -22.32 16.71 20.22
CA ASP A 46 -20.91 16.90 19.92
C ASP A 46 -20.26 15.57 19.52
N ARG A 47 -20.60 14.49 20.22
CA ARG A 47 -20.13 13.14 19.88
C ARG A 47 -20.57 12.72 18.48
N LEU A 48 -21.85 12.88 18.15
CA LEU A 48 -22.39 12.51 16.84
C LEU A 48 -21.72 13.32 15.72
N SER A 49 -21.63 14.65 15.88
CA SER A 49 -20.98 15.55 14.93
C SER A 49 -19.48 15.18 14.72
N ALA A 50 -18.76 14.84 15.78
CA ALA A 50 -17.39 14.39 15.70
C ALA A 50 -17.27 13.07 14.92
N PHE A 51 -18.20 12.15 15.11
CA PHE A 51 -18.19 10.86 14.39
C PHE A 51 -18.49 11.03 12.91
N GLU A 52 -19.49 11.83 12.56
CA GLU A 52 -19.84 12.12 11.15
C GLU A 52 -18.70 12.81 10.42
N SER A 53 -18.10 13.85 11.01
CA SER A 53 -16.97 14.56 10.42
C SER A 53 -15.72 13.70 10.28
N THR A 54 -15.46 12.81 11.25
CA THR A 54 -14.36 11.86 11.18
C THR A 54 -14.60 10.81 10.10
N ALA A 55 -15.82 10.27 10.00
CA ALA A 55 -16.16 9.30 8.97
C ALA A 55 -15.99 9.89 7.56
N ALA A 56 -16.39 11.13 7.34
CA ALA A 56 -16.17 11.83 6.08
C ALA A 56 -14.67 12.02 5.77
N ALA A 57 -13.88 12.44 6.77
CA ALA A 57 -12.44 12.61 6.63
C ALA A 57 -11.72 11.26 6.37
N MET A 58 -12.12 10.19 7.05
CA MET A 58 -11.59 8.84 6.82
C MET A 58 -11.89 8.35 5.40
N ARG A 59 -13.11 8.56 4.90
CA ARG A 59 -13.43 8.21 3.50
C ARG A 59 -12.55 8.93 2.51
N SER A 60 -12.30 10.24 2.71
CA SER A 60 -11.40 11.02 1.85
C SER A 60 -9.95 10.50 1.94
N ALA A 61 -9.47 10.17 3.13
CA ALA A 61 -8.16 9.58 3.33
C ALA A 61 -8.02 8.21 2.66
N ILE A 62 -9.04 7.36 2.75
CA ILE A 62 -9.07 6.06 2.11
C ILE A 62 -9.15 6.19 0.59
N SER A 63 -9.97 7.10 0.07
CA SER A 63 -10.00 7.40 -1.37
C SER A 63 -8.61 7.80 -1.89
N PHE A 64 -7.88 8.65 -1.15
CA PHE A 64 -6.50 8.96 -1.48
C PHE A 64 -5.60 7.71 -1.46
N LEU A 65 -5.70 6.85 -0.46
CA LEU A 65 -4.92 5.61 -0.37
C LEU A 65 -5.17 4.70 -1.57
N GLN A 66 -6.42 4.48 -1.94
CA GLN A 66 -6.80 3.59 -3.03
C GLN A 66 -6.48 4.17 -4.41
N GLN A 67 -6.81 5.43 -4.66
CA GLN A 67 -6.72 6.04 -6.00
C GLN A 67 -5.35 6.63 -6.32
N HIS A 68 -4.61 7.10 -5.31
CA HIS A 68 -3.37 7.83 -5.53
C HIS A 68 -2.13 7.19 -4.90
N ALA A 69 -2.29 6.53 -3.75
CA ALA A 69 -1.16 5.87 -3.08
C ALA A 69 -1.01 4.39 -3.44
N GLY A 70 -1.99 3.76 -4.12
CA GLY A 70 -1.94 2.35 -4.51
C GLY A 70 -2.00 1.39 -3.32
N VAL A 71 -2.74 1.76 -2.28
CA VAL A 71 -3.04 0.90 -1.12
C VAL A 71 -4.50 0.46 -1.22
N PRO A 72 -4.80 -0.72 -1.79
CA PRO A 72 -6.19 -1.09 -2.11
C PRO A 72 -7.02 -1.45 -0.89
N HIS A 73 -6.41 -2.01 0.17
CA HIS A 73 -7.09 -2.58 1.32
C HIS A 73 -6.31 -2.31 2.61
N TYR A 74 -7.00 -2.29 3.77
CA TYR A 74 -6.40 -2.03 5.09
C TYR A 74 -5.23 -2.97 5.41
N ASP A 75 -5.32 -4.23 5.04
CA ASP A 75 -4.25 -5.20 5.28
C ASP A 75 -2.95 -4.89 4.54
N PHE A 76 -3.04 -4.10 3.48
CA PHE A 76 -1.86 -3.60 2.74
C PHE A 76 -1.28 -2.33 3.36
N LEU A 77 -2.00 -1.67 4.26
CA LEU A 77 -1.50 -0.45 4.90
C LEU A 77 -0.29 -0.74 5.79
N PRO A 78 0.90 -0.20 5.51
CA PRO A 78 2.14 -0.53 6.24
C PRO A 78 2.04 -0.23 7.74
N TYR A 79 1.52 0.93 8.09
CA TYR A 79 1.34 1.39 9.47
C TYR A 79 -0.04 2.03 9.66
N PRO A 80 -0.85 1.58 10.63
CA PRO A 80 -2.17 2.17 10.93
C PRO A 80 -2.13 3.67 11.21
N ASN A 81 -1.05 4.16 11.84
CA ASN A 81 -0.86 5.58 12.15
C ASN A 81 -0.88 6.49 10.91
N LEU A 82 -0.52 5.96 9.73
CA LEU A 82 -0.58 6.73 8.48
C LEU A 82 -2.02 7.08 8.11
N LEU A 83 -2.99 6.18 8.35
CA LEU A 83 -4.40 6.48 8.17
C LEU A 83 -4.85 7.60 9.12
N VAL A 84 -4.39 7.57 10.39
CA VAL A 84 -4.73 8.60 11.38
C VAL A 84 -4.25 9.98 10.92
N VAL A 85 -3.00 10.09 10.46
CA VAL A 85 -2.43 11.35 9.94
C VAL A 85 -3.16 11.82 8.68
N LEU A 86 -3.42 10.91 7.72
CA LEU A 86 -4.16 11.21 6.50
C LEU A 86 -5.60 11.66 6.80
N THR A 87 -6.25 11.06 7.79
CA THR A 87 -7.60 11.48 8.23
C THR A 87 -7.60 12.93 8.71
N ARG A 88 -6.61 13.34 9.52
CA ARG A 88 -6.51 14.74 9.94
C ARG A 88 -6.24 15.68 8.76
N ILE A 89 -5.34 15.34 7.85
CA ILE A 89 -5.10 16.12 6.63
C ILE A 89 -6.40 16.26 5.83
N SER A 90 -7.11 15.16 5.63
CA SER A 90 -8.38 15.15 4.89
C SER A 90 -9.48 15.96 5.60
N ARG A 91 -9.47 16.01 6.92
CA ARG A 91 -10.44 16.83 7.70
C ARG A 91 -10.37 18.31 7.33
N TYR A 92 -9.18 18.82 7.08
CA TYR A 92 -8.97 20.24 6.76
C TYR A 92 -8.91 20.52 5.26
N PHE A 93 -8.40 19.58 4.47
CA PHE A 93 -7.95 19.86 3.10
C PHE A 93 -8.57 18.95 2.03
N ALA A 94 -9.63 18.17 2.31
CA ALA A 94 -10.21 17.26 1.32
C ALA A 94 -10.60 17.97 0.01
N THR A 95 -11.25 19.13 0.10
CA THR A 95 -11.66 19.91 -1.08
C THR A 95 -10.45 20.49 -1.82
N GLU A 96 -9.43 20.97 -1.10
CA GLU A 96 -8.23 21.50 -1.74
C GLU A 96 -7.43 20.41 -2.44
N LEU A 97 -7.29 19.24 -1.82
CA LEU A 97 -6.64 18.06 -2.42
C LEU A 97 -7.38 17.62 -3.69
N SER A 98 -8.72 17.57 -3.69
CA SER A 98 -9.51 17.17 -4.87
C SER A 98 -9.27 18.06 -6.08
N ASN A 99 -8.91 19.32 -5.86
CA ASN A 99 -8.71 20.32 -6.90
C ASN A 99 -7.22 20.61 -7.20
N ASN A 100 -6.29 19.94 -6.52
CA ASN A 100 -4.86 20.23 -6.63
C ASN A 100 -4.03 18.94 -6.84
N PRO A 101 -3.88 18.44 -8.08
CA PRO A 101 -3.09 17.26 -8.38
C PRO A 101 -1.64 17.31 -7.87
N ARG A 102 -1.03 18.50 -7.86
CA ARG A 102 0.34 18.66 -7.34
C ARG A 102 0.41 18.42 -5.83
N ALA A 103 -0.60 18.87 -5.08
CA ALA A 103 -0.68 18.60 -3.66
C ALA A 103 -0.89 17.09 -3.39
N VAL A 104 -1.73 16.43 -4.19
CA VAL A 104 -1.92 14.97 -4.14
C VAL A 104 -0.61 14.23 -4.39
N ASP A 105 0.16 14.62 -5.41
CA ASP A 105 1.47 14.03 -5.70
C ASP A 105 2.46 14.21 -4.54
N ARG A 106 2.53 15.41 -3.94
CA ARG A 106 3.37 15.67 -2.76
C ARG A 106 2.94 14.84 -1.56
N LEU A 107 1.63 14.70 -1.33
CA LEU A 107 1.08 13.86 -0.27
C LEU A 107 1.41 12.38 -0.51
N ARG A 108 1.35 11.90 -1.75
CA ARG A 108 1.76 10.55 -2.14
C ARG A 108 3.24 10.30 -1.86
N VAL A 109 4.12 11.23 -2.23
CA VAL A 109 5.56 11.14 -1.92
C VAL A 109 5.80 11.06 -0.42
N TRP A 110 5.14 11.95 0.36
CA TRP A 110 5.23 11.90 1.82
C TRP A 110 4.77 10.55 2.37
N PHE A 111 3.61 10.07 1.91
CA PHE A 111 3.07 8.77 2.36
C PHE A 111 4.08 7.64 2.16
N TRP A 112 4.68 7.52 0.98
CA TRP A 112 5.62 6.46 0.68
C TRP A 112 6.94 6.59 1.43
N ARG A 113 7.42 7.82 1.67
CA ARG A 113 8.56 8.08 2.55
C ARG A 113 8.26 7.66 3.99
N ALA A 114 7.09 8.01 4.50
CA ALA A 114 6.66 7.63 5.84
C ALA A 114 6.43 6.10 5.96
N ALA A 115 5.81 5.47 4.95
CA ALA A 115 5.60 4.03 4.88
C ALA A 115 6.91 3.23 4.93
N SER A 116 7.99 3.76 4.35
CA SER A 116 9.32 3.14 4.34
C SER A 116 10.11 3.33 5.65
N ARG A 117 9.58 4.09 6.61
CA ARG A 117 10.27 4.41 7.88
C ARG A 117 9.68 3.62 9.05
N PRO A 118 10.45 2.75 9.74
CA PRO A 118 9.96 2.00 10.90
C PRO A 118 9.38 2.88 12.03
N GLN A 119 9.88 4.10 12.17
CA GLN A 119 9.40 5.07 13.16
C GLN A 119 7.91 5.38 13.01
N SER A 120 7.35 5.30 11.81
CA SER A 120 5.91 5.52 11.54
C SER A 120 4.99 4.53 12.26
N ALA A 121 5.52 3.42 12.78
CA ALA A 121 4.80 2.51 13.65
C ALA A 121 4.50 3.10 15.04
N THR A 122 5.25 4.11 15.48
CA THR A 122 5.18 4.61 16.86
C THR A 122 4.14 5.70 17.05
N THR A 123 3.49 5.72 18.21
CA THR A 123 2.57 6.80 18.61
C THR A 123 3.29 8.13 18.71
N ALA A 124 4.56 8.14 19.13
CA ALA A 124 5.36 9.36 19.22
C ALA A 124 5.56 10.04 17.85
N GLU A 125 5.87 9.25 16.80
CA GLU A 125 6.00 9.81 15.45
C GLU A 125 4.63 10.26 14.91
N ALA A 126 3.56 9.50 15.15
CA ALA A 126 2.21 9.92 14.77
C ALA A 126 1.84 11.26 15.41
N ARG A 127 2.11 11.47 16.69
CA ARG A 127 1.87 12.75 17.40
C ARG A 127 2.69 13.89 16.83
N LYS A 128 3.96 13.65 16.51
CA LYS A 128 4.83 14.62 15.84
C LYS A 128 4.26 15.02 14.48
N LEU A 129 3.87 14.06 13.65
CA LEU A 129 3.27 14.31 12.34
C LEU A 129 1.94 15.06 12.45
N LEU A 130 1.07 14.69 13.40
CA LEU A 130 -0.18 15.43 13.67
C LEU A 130 0.08 16.87 14.10
N GLY A 131 1.12 17.13 14.90
CA GLY A 131 1.55 18.47 15.30
C GLY A 131 2.14 19.32 14.14
N SER A 132 2.57 18.67 13.06
CA SER A 132 3.08 19.36 11.86
C SER A 132 1.98 19.80 10.88
N ILE A 133 0.70 19.47 11.15
CA ILE A 133 -0.42 19.79 10.30
C ILE A 133 -0.96 21.17 10.70
N GLU A 134 -0.75 22.15 9.81
CA GLU A 134 -1.27 23.50 9.94
C GLU A 134 -2.68 23.59 9.35
N GLU A 135 -3.69 23.88 10.16
CA GLU A 135 -5.11 23.80 9.79
C GLU A 135 -5.53 24.76 8.67
N HIS A 136 -4.73 25.77 8.37
CA HIS A 136 -5.06 26.83 7.42
C HIS A 136 -4.17 26.81 6.17
N SER A 137 -3.21 25.90 6.05
CA SER A 137 -2.27 25.86 4.93
C SER A 137 -1.86 24.45 4.55
N LEU A 138 -2.45 23.92 3.48
CA LEU A 138 -2.03 22.65 2.89
C LEU A 138 -0.56 22.70 2.42
N SER A 139 -0.14 23.82 1.84
CA SER A 139 1.22 23.97 1.33
C SER A 139 2.26 23.90 2.45
N SER A 140 2.06 24.62 3.57
CA SER A 140 2.94 24.55 4.75
C SER A 140 2.93 23.17 5.38
N THR A 141 1.76 22.55 5.52
CA THR A 141 1.61 21.18 6.01
C THR A 141 2.44 20.21 5.17
N LEU A 142 2.26 20.20 3.84
CA LEU A 142 3.00 19.30 2.95
C LEU A 142 4.51 19.60 2.95
N GLN A 143 4.91 20.87 3.08
CA GLN A 143 6.32 21.23 3.20
C GLN A 143 6.92 20.64 4.49
N SER A 144 6.29 20.91 5.63
CA SER A 144 6.72 20.40 6.94
C SER A 144 6.82 18.87 6.98
N LEU A 145 5.86 18.17 6.38
CA LEU A 145 5.86 16.71 6.29
C LEU A 145 7.00 16.16 5.41
N LEU A 146 7.35 16.87 4.32
CA LEU A 146 8.40 16.47 3.37
C LEU A 146 9.81 16.87 3.81
N ASP A 147 9.97 17.85 4.68
CA ASP A 147 11.27 18.33 5.18
C ASP A 147 11.99 17.33 6.09
N SER A 148 11.29 16.28 6.54
CA SER A 148 11.93 15.20 7.30
C SER A 148 12.97 14.50 6.46
N PRO A 149 14.22 14.31 6.95
CA PRO A 149 15.25 13.56 6.23
C PRO A 149 14.75 12.18 5.82
N PHE A 150 14.97 11.83 4.56
CA PHE A 150 14.56 10.55 3.99
C PHE A 150 15.72 9.90 3.26
N GLU A 151 15.97 8.66 3.60
CA GLU A 151 16.88 7.77 2.88
C GLU A 151 16.10 6.55 2.42
N LEU A 152 16.12 6.30 1.12
CA LEU A 152 15.46 5.12 0.55
C LEU A 152 16.23 3.86 0.96
N ARG A 153 15.55 2.97 1.67
CA ARG A 153 16.07 1.65 1.98
C ARG A 153 15.53 0.63 1.00
N ALA A 154 16.39 -0.15 0.42
CA ALA A 154 16.00 -1.28 -0.40
C ALA A 154 15.16 -2.27 0.42
N LEU A 155 14.05 -2.70 -0.16
CA LEU A 155 13.22 -3.76 0.38
C LEU A 155 13.66 -5.08 -0.26
N SER A 156 13.86 -6.11 0.53
CA SER A 156 14.22 -7.43 0.00
C SER A 156 12.97 -8.26 -0.28
N VAL A 157 12.90 -8.81 -1.48
CA VAL A 157 11.92 -9.84 -1.84
C VAL A 157 12.19 -11.15 -1.07
N ALA A 158 13.42 -11.38 -0.64
CA ALA A 158 13.83 -12.51 0.19
C ALA A 158 14.90 -12.08 1.21
N PRO A 159 14.74 -12.35 2.52
CA PRO A 159 13.63 -13.03 3.17
C PRO A 159 12.47 -12.11 3.51
N MET A 160 11.24 -12.63 3.52
CA MET A 160 10.02 -11.90 3.90
C MET A 160 9.34 -12.54 5.12
N ARG A 161 8.78 -11.71 5.99
CA ARG A 161 7.86 -12.11 7.06
C ARG A 161 6.48 -11.54 6.79
N LYS A 162 5.44 -12.40 6.78
CA LYS A 162 4.04 -11.95 6.64
C LYS A 162 3.66 -10.93 7.73
N GLY A 163 2.81 -9.98 7.38
CA GLY A 163 2.27 -8.98 8.33
C GLY A 163 3.23 -7.87 8.73
N THR A 164 4.48 -7.89 8.27
CA THR A 164 5.41 -6.77 8.48
C THR A 164 5.12 -5.60 7.53
N ALA A 165 5.55 -4.39 7.91
CA ALA A 165 5.44 -3.24 7.02
C ALA A 165 6.12 -3.48 5.66
N ALA A 166 7.27 -4.12 5.65
CA ALA A 166 7.97 -4.49 4.41
C ALA A 166 7.11 -5.39 3.52
N SER A 167 6.49 -6.45 4.07
CA SER A 167 5.61 -7.31 3.26
C SER A 167 4.37 -6.58 2.74
N LYS A 168 3.82 -5.65 3.51
CA LYS A 168 2.69 -4.83 3.10
C LYS A 168 3.07 -3.85 1.98
N ILE A 169 4.26 -3.23 2.06
CA ILE A 169 4.79 -2.40 0.99
C ILE A 169 4.98 -3.24 -0.28
N LEU A 170 5.60 -4.41 -0.19
CA LEU A 170 5.75 -5.31 -1.35
C LEU A 170 4.41 -5.70 -1.95
N SER A 171 3.38 -5.93 -1.14
CA SER A 171 2.02 -6.22 -1.60
C SER A 171 1.40 -5.04 -2.34
N CYS A 172 1.58 -3.80 -1.85
CA CYS A 172 1.15 -2.60 -2.56
C CYS A 172 1.87 -2.42 -3.91
N LEU A 173 3.19 -2.64 -3.93
CA LEU A 173 3.97 -2.55 -5.17
C LEU A 173 3.55 -3.64 -6.18
N TYR A 174 3.20 -4.82 -5.69
CA TYR A 174 2.65 -5.89 -6.51
C TYR A 174 1.26 -5.50 -7.07
N TRP A 175 0.38 -4.98 -6.21
CA TRP A 175 -0.93 -4.46 -6.64
C TRP A 175 -0.80 -3.44 -7.78
N MET A 176 0.17 -2.53 -7.69
CA MET A 176 0.44 -1.52 -8.72
C MET A 176 1.06 -2.08 -10.02
N HIS A 177 1.25 -3.37 -10.12
CA HIS A 177 1.64 -4.08 -11.34
C HIS A 177 0.44 -4.66 -12.07
N ASP A 178 -0.77 -4.33 -11.62
CA ASP A 178 -2.04 -4.76 -12.22
C ASP A 178 -2.13 -6.28 -12.39
N PRO A 179 -1.97 -7.09 -11.29
CA PRO A 179 -2.02 -8.54 -11.38
C PRO A 179 -3.38 -8.99 -11.90
N LEU A 180 -3.37 -9.95 -12.83
CA LEU A 180 -4.58 -10.49 -13.42
C LEU A 180 -5.15 -11.62 -12.56
N SER A 181 -6.47 -11.79 -12.59
CA SER A 181 -7.14 -12.97 -12.02
C SER A 181 -7.04 -14.16 -12.99
N SER A 182 -6.68 -15.32 -12.47
CA SER A 182 -6.64 -16.56 -13.27
C SER A 182 -8.02 -17.00 -13.78
N THR A 183 -9.09 -16.57 -13.10
CA THR A 183 -10.46 -16.94 -13.47
C THR A 183 -11.02 -16.06 -14.59
N THR A 184 -10.73 -14.76 -14.56
CA THR A 184 -11.34 -13.80 -15.49
C THR A 184 -10.38 -13.31 -16.56
N GLY A 185 -9.08 -13.39 -16.33
CA GLY A 185 -8.05 -12.77 -17.18
C GLY A 185 -7.98 -11.24 -17.07
N GLU A 186 -8.81 -10.63 -16.22
CA GLU A 186 -8.87 -9.18 -15.97
C GLU A 186 -8.08 -8.81 -14.71
N PRO A 187 -7.70 -7.53 -14.53
CA PRO A 187 -7.03 -7.08 -13.32
C PRO A 187 -7.84 -7.41 -12.05
N VAL A 188 -7.14 -7.87 -11.02
CA VAL A 188 -7.74 -8.13 -9.69
C VAL A 188 -8.34 -6.83 -9.14
N THR A 189 -9.57 -6.90 -8.64
CA THR A 189 -10.31 -5.74 -8.12
C THR A 189 -10.24 -5.62 -6.60
N VAL A 190 -10.54 -4.44 -6.08
CA VAL A 190 -10.64 -4.20 -4.63
C VAL A 190 -11.73 -5.09 -4.01
N ASP A 191 -12.86 -5.27 -4.70
CA ASP A 191 -13.97 -6.11 -4.21
C ASP A 191 -13.55 -7.59 -4.08
N GLN A 192 -12.72 -8.09 -5.00
CA GLN A 192 -12.15 -9.42 -4.90
C GLN A 192 -11.20 -9.54 -3.71
N LEU A 193 -10.39 -8.52 -3.42
CA LEU A 193 -9.56 -8.50 -2.22
C LEU A 193 -10.41 -8.44 -0.94
N ALA A 194 -11.44 -7.60 -0.91
CA ALA A 194 -12.33 -7.46 0.25
C ALA A 194 -13.10 -8.74 0.58
N SER A 195 -13.37 -9.59 -0.43
CA SER A 195 -14.05 -10.87 -0.24
C SER A 195 -13.17 -11.98 0.34
N MET A 196 -11.84 -11.78 0.41
CA MET A 196 -10.92 -12.78 0.94
C MET A 196 -10.93 -12.81 2.47
N GLU A 197 -11.15 -13.99 3.04
CA GLU A 197 -10.88 -14.22 4.45
C GLU A 197 -9.38 -14.51 4.67
N GLY A 198 -8.67 -13.61 5.33
CA GLY A 198 -7.28 -13.83 5.72
C GLY A 198 -6.22 -13.18 4.83
N SER A 199 -5.31 -13.95 4.25
CA SER A 199 -4.19 -13.41 3.47
C SER A 199 -4.55 -13.17 2.01
N HIS A 200 -4.45 -11.94 1.54
CA HIS A 200 -4.64 -11.58 0.11
C HIS A 200 -3.55 -12.13 -0.82
N LEU A 201 -2.56 -12.80 -0.27
CA LEU A 201 -1.49 -13.45 -1.01
C LEU A 201 -1.68 -14.96 -0.98
N THR A 202 -1.96 -15.55 -2.13
CA THR A 202 -2.08 -17.00 -2.32
C THR A 202 -0.70 -17.64 -2.41
N GLN A 203 -0.46 -18.68 -1.63
CA GLN A 203 0.80 -19.39 -1.63
C GLN A 203 0.79 -20.48 -2.70
N VAL A 204 1.57 -20.31 -3.75
CA VAL A 204 1.63 -21.26 -4.87
C VAL A 204 2.49 -22.49 -4.65
N LEU A 205 3.34 -22.49 -3.62
CA LEU A 205 4.09 -23.68 -3.20
C LEU A 205 4.13 -23.78 -1.68
N PRO A 206 3.84 -24.98 -1.11
CA PRO A 206 4.03 -25.22 0.31
C PRO A 206 5.50 -25.07 0.69
N ARG A 207 5.75 -24.49 1.88
CA ARG A 207 7.12 -24.29 2.39
C ARG A 207 7.97 -25.56 2.38
N THR A 208 7.35 -26.72 2.60
CA THR A 208 8.01 -28.03 2.65
C THR A 208 8.48 -28.53 1.29
N LYS A 209 7.99 -27.96 0.20
CA LYS A 209 8.35 -28.34 -1.17
C LYS A 209 9.36 -27.42 -1.81
N LEU A 210 9.85 -26.40 -1.05
CA LEU A 210 10.77 -25.39 -1.53
C LEU A 210 12.19 -25.64 -1.05
N PRO A 211 13.21 -25.28 -1.86
CA PRO A 211 14.57 -25.10 -1.36
C PRO A 211 14.57 -24.13 -0.17
N SER A 212 15.46 -24.35 0.79
CA SER A 212 15.52 -23.52 2.02
C SER A 212 15.72 -22.03 1.73
N SER A 213 16.42 -21.69 0.65
CA SER A 213 16.64 -20.31 0.17
C SER A 213 15.35 -19.58 -0.19
N PHE A 214 14.31 -20.29 -0.63
CA PHE A 214 13.02 -19.68 -1.02
C PHE A 214 11.92 -19.84 0.00
N SER A 215 12.15 -20.58 1.09
CA SER A 215 11.13 -20.85 2.11
C SER A 215 10.52 -19.58 2.75
N SER A 216 11.24 -18.47 2.72
CA SER A 216 10.84 -17.15 3.21
C SER A 216 10.76 -16.08 2.11
N SER A 217 10.85 -16.43 0.83
CA SER A 217 10.77 -15.48 -0.27
C SER A 217 9.34 -14.99 -0.52
N PHE A 218 9.18 -13.70 -0.85
CA PHE A 218 7.91 -13.14 -1.34
C PHE A 218 7.53 -13.72 -2.70
N ALA A 219 8.53 -14.12 -3.51
CA ALA A 219 8.33 -14.70 -4.84
C ALA A 219 7.51 -16.01 -4.85
N ARG A 220 7.23 -16.61 -3.70
CA ARG A 220 6.36 -17.80 -3.60
C ARG A 220 4.85 -17.48 -3.48
N PHE A 221 4.47 -16.20 -3.47
CA PHE A 221 3.10 -15.78 -3.31
C PHE A 221 2.59 -15.10 -4.58
N LEU A 222 1.32 -15.34 -4.90
CA LEU A 222 0.57 -14.61 -5.91
C LEU A 222 -0.46 -13.68 -5.27
N LEU A 223 -0.73 -12.59 -5.93
CA LEU A 223 -1.84 -11.70 -5.61
C LEU A 223 -3.00 -12.03 -6.56
N ASP A 224 -3.57 -13.21 -6.38
CA ASP A 224 -4.73 -13.70 -7.13
C ASP A 224 -5.72 -14.37 -6.18
N PRO A 225 -6.83 -13.67 -5.84
CA PRO A 225 -7.87 -14.20 -4.97
C PRO A 225 -8.57 -15.47 -5.49
N SER A 226 -8.55 -15.68 -6.79
CA SER A 226 -9.25 -16.81 -7.43
C SER A 226 -8.47 -18.12 -7.38
N LEU A 227 -7.19 -18.08 -7.00
CA LEU A 227 -6.36 -19.25 -6.84
C LEU A 227 -6.45 -19.84 -5.44
N ASP A 228 -7.05 -20.99 -5.30
CA ASP A 228 -6.98 -21.78 -4.08
C ASP A 228 -6.03 -22.97 -4.31
N GLY A 229 -4.82 -22.84 -3.74
CA GLY A 229 -3.89 -23.97 -3.62
C GLY A 229 -3.20 -24.48 -4.91
N VAL A 230 -3.11 -23.67 -5.97
CA VAL A 230 -2.41 -24.06 -7.21
C VAL A 230 -0.93 -24.36 -6.93
N ASP A 231 -0.47 -25.55 -7.31
CA ASP A 231 0.95 -25.92 -7.29
C ASP A 231 1.63 -25.44 -8.60
N LEU A 232 2.73 -24.69 -8.49
CA LEU A 232 3.49 -24.23 -9.67
C LEU A 232 3.91 -25.35 -10.62
N ARG A 233 4.01 -26.61 -10.14
CA ARG A 233 4.29 -27.76 -10.98
C ARG A 233 3.13 -28.11 -11.91
N ASP A 234 1.90 -27.84 -11.47
CA ASP A 234 0.71 -28.05 -12.30
C ASP A 234 0.67 -27.00 -13.42
N TRP A 235 1.21 -25.80 -13.20
CA TRP A 235 1.39 -24.79 -14.24
C TRP A 235 2.38 -25.18 -15.35
N GLN A 236 3.32 -26.07 -15.08
CA GLN A 236 4.19 -26.62 -16.13
C GLN A 236 3.44 -27.49 -17.12
N ILE A 237 2.28 -28.02 -16.73
CA ILE A 237 1.44 -28.90 -17.54
C ILE A 237 0.36 -28.09 -18.27
N GLU A 238 -0.23 -27.12 -17.59
CA GLU A 238 -1.32 -26.26 -18.11
C GLU A 238 -0.90 -24.78 -17.94
N ALA A 239 0.02 -24.32 -18.79
CA ALA A 239 0.55 -22.95 -18.68
C ALA A 239 -0.57 -21.91 -18.84
N PRO A 240 -0.76 -21.00 -17.86
CA PRO A 240 -1.68 -19.87 -18.01
C PRO A 240 -1.25 -18.95 -19.16
N SER A 241 -2.11 -18.01 -19.54
CA SER A 241 -1.80 -17.06 -20.63
C SER A 241 -0.51 -16.27 -20.35
N HIS A 242 0.19 -15.86 -21.40
CA HIS A 242 1.42 -15.05 -21.26
C HIS A 242 1.17 -13.78 -20.45
N SER A 243 0.07 -13.06 -20.71
CA SER A 243 -0.30 -11.85 -19.97
C SER A 243 -0.51 -12.10 -18.47
N TYR A 244 -1.12 -13.23 -18.12
CA TYR A 244 -1.25 -13.63 -16.72
C TYR A 244 0.12 -13.87 -16.07
N LEU A 245 0.99 -14.64 -16.73
CA LEU A 245 2.34 -14.91 -16.22
C LEU A 245 3.14 -13.62 -16.00
N GLU A 246 3.14 -12.71 -16.99
CA GLU A 246 3.82 -11.42 -16.91
C GLU A 246 3.27 -10.53 -15.78
N SER A 247 1.95 -10.50 -15.61
CA SER A 247 1.31 -9.73 -14.51
C SER A 247 1.70 -10.24 -13.12
N HIS A 248 2.19 -11.48 -13.05
CA HIS A 248 2.67 -12.14 -11.84
C HIS A 248 4.19 -12.31 -11.79
N PHE A 249 4.92 -11.55 -12.62
CA PHE A 249 6.40 -11.58 -12.67
C PHE A 249 7.00 -12.91 -13.07
N PHE A 250 6.33 -13.68 -13.91
CA PHE A 250 6.92 -14.84 -14.56
C PHE A 250 7.31 -14.48 -16.00
N ASP A 251 8.47 -14.95 -16.42
CA ASP A 251 8.84 -14.93 -17.83
C ASP A 251 8.17 -16.12 -18.53
N PRO A 252 7.23 -15.88 -19.49
CA PRO A 252 6.54 -16.96 -20.19
C PRO A 252 7.47 -17.93 -20.90
N ALA A 253 8.67 -17.49 -21.31
CA ALA A 253 9.65 -18.33 -21.99
C ALA A 253 10.31 -19.38 -21.05
N THR A 254 10.25 -19.16 -19.75
CA THR A 254 10.92 -20.00 -18.73
C THR A 254 9.96 -20.93 -18.01
N VAL A 255 8.67 -20.66 -18.07
CA VAL A 255 7.63 -21.53 -17.48
C VAL A 255 7.56 -22.84 -18.26
N GLY A 256 7.76 -23.98 -17.58
CA GLY A 256 7.77 -25.31 -18.20
C GLY A 256 9.13 -25.83 -18.69
N VAL A 257 10.20 -25.02 -18.65
CA VAL A 257 11.52 -25.39 -19.20
C VAL A 257 12.57 -25.66 -18.12
N GLY A 258 12.37 -25.20 -16.88
CA GLY A 258 13.34 -25.28 -15.79
C GLY A 258 12.84 -25.99 -14.53
N ASP A 259 13.71 -26.05 -13.52
CA ASP A 259 13.25 -26.45 -12.20
C ASP A 259 12.58 -25.29 -11.47
N VAL A 260 11.78 -25.62 -10.44
CA VAL A 260 11.02 -24.64 -9.65
C VAL A 260 11.95 -23.64 -8.93
N ALA A 261 13.15 -24.03 -8.56
CA ALA A 261 14.07 -23.13 -7.86
C ALA A 261 14.58 -22.05 -8.81
N GLU A 262 14.91 -22.41 -10.04
CA GLU A 262 15.32 -21.45 -11.07
C GLU A 262 14.20 -20.50 -11.44
N LEU A 263 12.98 -21.03 -11.63
CA LEU A 263 11.79 -20.21 -11.90
C LEU A 263 11.56 -19.18 -10.79
N LEU A 264 11.64 -19.59 -9.52
CA LEU A 264 11.47 -18.67 -8.38
C LEU A 264 12.62 -17.66 -8.25
N ARG A 265 13.85 -18.04 -8.64
CA ARG A 265 15.00 -17.12 -8.65
C ARG A 265 14.76 -16.01 -9.68
N GLN A 266 14.43 -16.37 -10.90
CA GLN A 266 14.15 -15.40 -11.98
C GLN A 266 12.97 -14.51 -11.62
N ARG A 267 11.89 -15.06 -11.08
CA ARG A 267 10.77 -14.29 -10.57
C ARG A 267 11.17 -13.32 -9.48
N SER A 268 11.99 -13.77 -8.52
CA SER A 268 12.50 -12.92 -7.43
C SER A 268 13.30 -11.72 -7.97
N ASP A 269 14.14 -11.95 -8.98
CA ASP A 269 14.95 -10.91 -9.61
C ASP A 269 14.08 -9.89 -10.37
N LEU A 270 13.07 -10.36 -11.12
CA LEU A 270 12.11 -9.49 -11.80
C LEU A 270 11.31 -8.63 -10.79
N MET A 271 10.80 -9.25 -9.74
CA MET A 271 10.08 -8.54 -8.67
C MET A 271 10.97 -7.51 -7.98
N GLN A 272 12.21 -7.88 -7.62
CA GLN A 272 13.15 -6.97 -6.95
C GLN A 272 13.42 -5.74 -7.82
N LYS A 273 13.74 -5.95 -9.09
CA LYS A 273 14.01 -4.85 -10.04
C LYS A 273 12.81 -3.92 -10.19
N TYR A 274 11.60 -4.47 -10.34
CA TYR A 274 10.39 -3.66 -10.46
C TYR A 274 10.10 -2.89 -9.17
N PHE A 275 10.17 -3.54 -8.01
CA PHE A 275 9.84 -2.92 -6.72
C PHE A 275 10.81 -1.80 -6.36
N ASP A 276 12.11 -2.00 -6.57
CA ASP A 276 13.11 -0.96 -6.32
C ASP A 276 12.87 0.26 -7.22
N GLY A 277 12.64 0.04 -8.51
CA GLY A 277 12.35 1.11 -9.46
C GLY A 277 11.04 1.84 -9.16
N LYS A 278 9.98 1.11 -8.80
CA LYS A 278 8.67 1.70 -8.47
C LYS A 278 8.74 2.50 -7.17
N LEU A 279 9.35 1.94 -6.11
CA LEU A 279 9.48 2.63 -4.83
C LEU A 279 10.35 3.88 -4.93
N ALA A 280 11.43 3.83 -5.69
CA ALA A 280 12.24 5.01 -5.97
C ALA A 280 11.40 6.12 -6.61
N LYS A 281 10.61 5.81 -7.65
CA LYS A 281 9.71 6.78 -8.29
C LYS A 281 8.65 7.35 -7.33
N LEU A 282 8.08 6.52 -6.46
CA LEU A 282 7.05 6.92 -5.49
C LEU A 282 7.59 7.86 -4.39
N THR A 283 8.88 7.79 -4.09
CA THR A 283 9.53 8.57 -3.02
C THR A 283 10.25 9.83 -3.51
N LEU A 284 10.38 10.02 -4.82
CA LEU A 284 11.01 11.21 -5.41
C LEU A 284 10.04 12.38 -5.51
N VAL A 285 10.47 13.55 -5.06
CA VAL A 285 9.78 14.82 -5.33
C VAL A 285 10.22 15.27 -6.71
N THR A 286 9.31 15.25 -7.70
CA THR A 286 9.60 15.84 -9.01
C THR A 286 9.60 17.37 -8.94
N PRO A 287 10.67 18.06 -9.34
CA PRO A 287 10.78 19.52 -9.20
C PRO A 287 9.72 20.30 -9.96
N ASN A 288 9.11 19.74 -11.00
CA ASN A 288 8.28 20.47 -11.97
C ASN A 288 6.84 20.00 -12.12
N GLY A 289 6.28 19.20 -11.22
CA GLY A 289 4.83 18.93 -11.20
C GLY A 289 4.20 18.50 -12.55
N LYS A 290 4.98 17.97 -13.49
CA LYS A 290 4.44 17.25 -14.65
C LYS A 290 4.32 15.79 -14.24
N GLY A 291 3.11 15.39 -13.95
CA GLY A 291 2.75 13.99 -13.80
C GLY A 291 3.11 13.24 -15.06
N ALA A 292 3.46 11.96 -14.90
CA ALA A 292 3.88 11.03 -15.91
C ALA A 292 5.18 11.45 -16.62
N ILE A 293 6.31 10.96 -16.14
CA ILE A 293 7.44 10.69 -17.02
C ILE A 293 7.00 9.49 -17.84
N GLU A 294 6.67 9.72 -19.14
CA GLU A 294 6.69 8.64 -20.12
C GLU A 294 8.02 7.90 -19.97
N PRO A 295 8.06 6.58 -20.12
CA PRO A 295 9.30 5.83 -20.06
C PRO A 295 10.14 6.23 -21.26
N GLU A 296 11.01 7.23 -21.09
CA GLU A 296 12.14 7.40 -21.99
C GLU A 296 12.98 6.13 -21.81
N LEU A 297 12.96 5.31 -22.83
CA LEU A 297 13.78 4.12 -23.02
C LEU A 297 15.22 4.52 -22.63
N LEU A 298 15.71 4.02 -21.52
CA LEU A 298 17.13 3.98 -21.26
C LEU A 298 17.73 3.07 -22.35
N GLU A 299 18.23 3.71 -23.40
CA GLU A 299 19.10 3.06 -24.36
C GLU A 299 20.27 2.43 -23.57
N LEU A 300 20.32 1.12 -23.61
CA LEU A 300 21.45 0.37 -23.12
C LEU A 300 22.65 0.78 -24.02
N PRO A 301 23.83 1.07 -23.47
CA PRO A 301 25.00 1.29 -24.29
C PRO A 301 25.25 0.03 -25.13
N GLU A 302 25.35 0.23 -26.45
CA GLU A 302 25.79 -0.80 -27.39
C GLU A 302 27.14 -1.36 -26.90
N ALA A 303 27.23 -2.67 -26.80
CA ALA A 303 28.48 -3.34 -26.54
C ALA A 303 29.36 -3.17 -27.80
N ASP A 304 30.44 -2.42 -27.66
CA ASP A 304 31.48 -2.38 -28.66
C ASP A 304 32.04 -3.79 -28.87
N GLU A 305 32.21 -4.19 -30.13
CA GLU A 305 32.74 -5.44 -30.64
C GLU A 305 34.22 -5.69 -30.19
#